data_60d3c416d7861f1b229b1adfb800013c
#
_entry.id   60d3c416d7861f1b229b1adfb800013c
#
_cell.length_a   1.000
_cell.length_b   1.000
_cell.length_c   1.000
_cell.angle_alpha   90.00
_cell.angle_beta   90.00
_cell.angle_gamma   90.00
#
_symmetry.space_group_name_H-M   'P 1'
#
loop_
_entity.id
_entity.type
_entity.pdbx_description
1 polymer ?
#
loop_
_entity_poly.entity_id
_entity_poly.type
_entity_poly.pdbx_seq_one_letter_code
_entity_poly.pdbx_strand_id
1 'polypeptide(L)'
;MDFEYWIELVNKVVNIITGPAVIFSVWFLVAQIRTQIKVGKAASRQSIAEAHQEVTLAGLDPLLMKAKKKLIQKKELDIEEEVALRIHMTAILRARENHFYQHQMGMLDIEEWKTMRKALGTLFIDNQLNLDIWNKSKSTFNPDFVKIVAVSYTHLRAHET
;
A
#
# COMPACT_ATOMS: atom_id res chain seq x y z
N MET A 1 -59.00 -35.97 -4.26
CA MET A 1 -58.20 -34.74 -4.50
C MET A 1 -56.96 -35.20 -5.25
N ASP A 2 -56.84 -34.90 -6.53
CA ASP A 2 -55.95 -35.59 -7.45
C ASP A 2 -54.46 -35.18 -7.21
N PHE A 3 -53.58 -36.17 -7.26
CA PHE A 3 -52.16 -36.01 -7.08
C PHE A 3 -51.57 -34.98 -8.07
N GLU A 4 -52.10 -34.94 -9.27
CA GLU A 4 -51.74 -33.94 -10.30
C GLU A 4 -52.05 -32.51 -9.88
N TYR A 5 -53.16 -32.27 -9.20
CA TYR A 5 -53.49 -30.92 -8.67
C TYR A 5 -52.43 -30.41 -7.68
N TRP A 6 -51.95 -31.27 -6.80
CA TRP A 6 -50.89 -30.92 -5.84
C TRP A 6 -49.55 -30.61 -6.51
N ILE A 7 -49.19 -31.36 -7.55
CA ILE A 7 -48.00 -31.11 -8.33
C ILE A 7 -48.06 -29.76 -9.02
N GLU A 8 -49.20 -29.43 -9.65
CA GLU A 8 -49.41 -28.14 -10.33
C GLU A 8 -49.38 -26.97 -9.34
N LEU A 9 -49.97 -27.11 -8.18
CA LEU A 9 -49.97 -26.12 -7.11
C LEU A 9 -48.56 -25.85 -6.58
N VAL A 10 -47.79 -26.91 -6.32
CA VAL A 10 -46.42 -26.82 -5.86
C VAL A 10 -45.56 -26.12 -6.91
N ASN A 11 -45.67 -26.49 -8.19
CA ASN A 11 -44.93 -25.85 -9.27
C ASN A 11 -45.25 -24.34 -9.40
N LYS A 12 -46.51 -23.95 -9.28
CA LYS A 12 -46.92 -22.54 -9.28
C LYS A 12 -46.28 -21.79 -8.10
N VAL A 13 -46.33 -22.35 -6.89
CA VAL A 13 -45.76 -21.73 -5.69
C VAL A 13 -44.25 -21.61 -5.82
N VAL A 14 -43.54 -22.65 -6.27
CA VAL A 14 -42.09 -22.65 -6.51
C VAL A 14 -41.74 -21.55 -7.51
N ASN A 15 -42.42 -21.46 -8.65
CA ASN A 15 -42.16 -20.47 -9.69
C ASN A 15 -42.40 -19.01 -9.19
N ILE A 16 -43.41 -18.79 -8.35
CA ILE A 16 -43.69 -17.47 -7.77
C ILE A 16 -42.59 -17.04 -6.78
N ILE A 17 -42.03 -17.99 -6.00
CA ILE A 17 -41.02 -17.70 -4.97
C ILE A 17 -39.61 -17.62 -5.56
N THR A 18 -39.29 -18.40 -6.60
CA THR A 18 -37.92 -18.51 -7.13
C THR A 18 -37.43 -17.17 -7.68
N GLY A 19 -38.26 -16.41 -8.42
CA GLY A 19 -37.85 -15.12 -8.98
C GLY A 19 -37.44 -14.10 -7.91
N PRO A 20 -38.29 -13.78 -6.94
CA PRO A 20 -37.95 -12.89 -5.83
C PRO A 20 -36.79 -13.38 -4.99
N ALA A 21 -36.66 -14.69 -4.75
CA ALA A 21 -35.56 -15.26 -3.97
C ALA A 21 -34.21 -15.08 -4.66
N VAL A 22 -34.14 -15.23 -5.98
CA VAL A 22 -32.91 -14.96 -6.76
C VAL A 22 -32.53 -13.48 -6.68
N ILE A 23 -33.48 -12.57 -6.86
CA ILE A 23 -33.22 -11.12 -6.77
C ILE A 23 -32.70 -10.75 -5.39
N PHE A 24 -33.33 -11.28 -4.34
CA PHE A 24 -32.90 -11.04 -2.96
C PHE A 24 -31.50 -11.60 -2.70
N SER A 25 -31.20 -12.78 -3.22
CA SER A 25 -29.88 -13.39 -3.08
C SER A 25 -28.78 -12.57 -3.76
N VAL A 26 -29.06 -12.07 -4.97
CA VAL A 26 -28.12 -11.18 -5.69
C VAL A 26 -27.93 -9.86 -4.93
N TRP A 27 -29.02 -9.25 -4.45
CA TRP A 27 -28.90 -8.03 -3.64
C TRP A 27 -28.08 -8.24 -2.37
N PHE A 28 -28.33 -9.34 -1.68
CA PHE A 28 -27.57 -9.71 -0.47
C PHE A 28 -26.08 -9.93 -0.78
N LEU A 29 -25.77 -10.62 -1.88
CA LEU A 29 -24.38 -10.83 -2.34
C LEU A 29 -23.68 -9.49 -2.62
N VAL A 30 -24.35 -8.56 -3.30
CA VAL A 30 -23.80 -7.22 -3.57
C VAL A 30 -23.53 -6.47 -2.26
N ALA A 31 -24.45 -6.56 -1.28
CA ALA A 31 -24.27 -5.95 0.03
C ALA A 31 -23.05 -6.54 0.77
N GLN A 32 -22.88 -7.87 0.73
CA GLN A 32 -21.72 -8.55 1.30
C GLN A 32 -20.41 -8.10 0.63
N ILE A 33 -20.35 -8.05 -0.70
CA ILE A 33 -19.17 -7.58 -1.43
C ILE A 33 -18.78 -6.15 -1.03
N ARG A 34 -19.76 -5.24 -0.94
CA ARG A 34 -19.52 -3.86 -0.49
C ARG A 34 -18.95 -3.80 0.93
N THR A 35 -19.44 -4.65 1.82
CA THR A 35 -18.93 -4.76 3.20
C THR A 35 -17.51 -5.30 3.21
N GLN A 36 -17.22 -6.33 2.43
CA GLN A 36 -15.86 -6.91 2.32
C GLN A 36 -14.86 -5.88 1.78
N ILE A 37 -15.23 -5.06 0.79
CA ILE A 37 -14.37 -3.98 0.29
C ILE A 37 -14.06 -2.95 1.39
N LYS A 38 -15.07 -2.56 2.20
CA LYS A 38 -14.85 -1.64 3.32
C LYS A 38 -13.91 -2.23 4.38
N VAL A 39 -14.10 -3.48 4.74
CA VAL A 39 -13.23 -4.20 5.69
C VAL A 39 -11.81 -4.32 5.12
N GLY A 40 -11.67 -4.66 3.85
CA GLY A 40 -10.37 -4.73 3.17
C GLY A 40 -9.63 -3.39 3.20
N LYS A 41 -10.32 -2.27 2.92
CA LYS A 41 -9.74 -0.92 3.03
C LYS A 41 -9.31 -0.57 4.46
N ALA A 42 -10.10 -0.93 5.46
CA ALA A 42 -9.74 -0.69 6.87
C ALA A 42 -8.51 -1.52 7.28
N ALA A 43 -8.46 -2.80 6.90
CA ALA A 43 -7.32 -3.68 7.15
C ALA A 43 -6.05 -3.17 6.45
N SER A 44 -6.17 -2.68 5.20
CA SER A 44 -5.09 -2.05 4.45
C SER A 44 -4.50 -0.84 5.19
N ARG A 45 -5.36 0.07 5.67
CA ARG A 45 -4.92 1.24 6.44
C ARG A 45 -4.21 0.85 7.73
N GLN A 46 -4.71 -0.15 8.44
CA GLN A 46 -4.07 -0.66 9.65
C GLN A 46 -2.68 -1.22 9.33
N SER A 47 -2.57 -2.08 8.30
CA SER A 47 -1.27 -2.64 7.87
C SER A 47 -0.26 -1.56 7.47
N ILE A 48 -0.71 -0.49 6.79
CA ILE A 48 0.13 0.66 6.45
C ILE A 48 0.62 1.37 7.70
N ALA A 49 -0.27 1.60 8.67
CA ALA A 49 0.08 2.27 9.92
C ALA A 49 1.07 1.45 10.74
N GLU A 50 0.87 0.15 10.84
CA GLU A 50 1.78 -0.80 11.51
C GLU A 50 3.17 -0.80 10.85
N ALA A 51 3.24 -0.95 9.53
CA ALA A 51 4.52 -0.90 8.80
C ALA A 51 5.23 0.44 8.97
N HIS A 52 4.48 1.55 8.98
CA HIS A 52 5.06 2.87 9.25
C HIS A 52 5.60 3.00 10.67
N GLN A 53 4.87 2.48 11.65
CA GLN A 53 5.31 2.45 13.05
C GLN A 53 6.57 1.59 13.22
N GLU A 54 6.63 0.40 12.64
CA GLU A 54 7.81 -0.48 12.68
C GLU A 54 9.05 0.21 12.11
N VAL A 55 8.94 0.80 10.91
CA VAL A 55 10.05 1.53 10.28
C VAL A 55 10.47 2.74 11.12
N THR A 56 9.52 3.45 11.74
CA THR A 56 9.81 4.58 12.60
C THR A 56 10.55 4.15 13.86
N LEU A 57 10.09 3.09 14.52
CA LEU A 57 10.73 2.54 15.71
C LEU A 57 12.12 1.99 15.40
N ALA A 58 12.29 1.28 14.30
CA ALA A 58 13.60 0.85 13.81
C ALA A 58 14.55 2.04 13.57
N GLY A 59 14.00 3.18 13.17
CA GLY A 59 14.75 4.44 13.01
C GLY A 59 15.32 5.02 14.30
N LEU A 60 14.86 4.58 15.48
CA LEU A 60 15.37 4.97 16.79
C LEU A 60 16.51 4.07 17.29
N ASP A 61 16.92 3.08 16.53
CA ASP A 61 18.08 2.25 16.84
C ASP A 61 19.31 3.12 17.13
N PRO A 62 20.08 2.85 18.21
CA PRO A 62 21.23 3.69 18.61
C PRO A 62 22.29 3.83 17.51
N LEU A 63 22.55 2.77 16.75
CA LEU A 63 23.52 2.79 15.63
C LEU A 63 23.01 3.69 14.51
N LEU A 64 21.72 3.57 14.14
CA LEU A 64 21.09 4.43 13.14
C LEU A 64 21.04 5.90 13.57
N MET A 65 20.75 6.17 14.83
CA MET A 65 20.76 7.53 15.38
C MET A 65 22.16 8.15 15.37
N LYS A 66 23.18 7.36 15.69
CA LYS A 66 24.60 7.77 15.60
C LYS A 66 24.98 8.09 14.16
N ALA A 67 24.62 7.20 13.22
CA ALA A 67 24.87 7.38 11.79
C ALA A 67 24.19 8.65 11.23
N LYS A 68 22.91 8.86 11.54
CA LYS A 68 22.15 10.07 11.16
C LYS A 68 22.81 11.34 11.71
N LYS A 69 23.25 11.32 12.98
CA LYS A 69 23.94 12.45 13.59
C LYS A 69 25.25 12.78 12.85
N LYS A 70 26.04 11.76 12.46
CA LYS A 70 27.25 11.96 11.67
C LYS A 70 26.95 12.56 10.31
N LEU A 71 25.89 12.09 9.61
CA LEU A 71 25.46 12.66 8.32
C LEU A 71 25.12 14.15 8.43
N ILE A 72 24.34 14.54 9.46
CA ILE A 72 24.01 15.95 9.70
C ILE A 72 25.27 16.78 9.96
N GLN A 73 26.27 16.21 10.67
CA GLN A 73 27.55 16.85 10.96
C GLN A 73 28.57 16.78 9.81
N LYS A 74 28.17 16.18 8.66
CA LYS A 74 29.03 15.94 7.49
C LYS A 74 30.32 15.17 7.86
N LYS A 75 30.22 14.25 8.81
CA LYS A 75 31.30 13.33 9.23
C LYS A 75 31.24 12.02 8.46
N GLU A 76 32.38 11.37 8.30
CA GLU A 76 32.45 10.06 7.69
C GLU A 76 31.72 9.00 8.54
N LEU A 77 31.05 8.08 7.84
CA LEU A 77 30.41 6.92 8.43
C LEU A 77 31.39 5.76 8.50
N ASP A 78 31.28 4.95 9.52
CA ASP A 78 31.92 3.63 9.50
C ASP A 78 31.06 2.61 8.71
N ILE A 79 31.64 1.45 8.44
CA ILE A 79 30.99 0.41 7.62
C ILE A 79 29.66 -0.05 8.25
N GLU A 80 29.61 -0.21 9.56
CA GLU A 80 28.41 -0.67 10.27
C GLU A 80 27.29 0.38 10.17
N GLU A 81 27.62 1.65 10.34
CA GLU A 81 26.71 2.78 10.21
C GLU A 81 26.16 2.90 8.78
N GLU A 82 27.02 2.72 7.76
CA GLU A 82 26.56 2.73 6.36
C GLU A 82 25.63 1.56 6.06
N VAL A 83 25.93 0.37 6.54
CA VAL A 83 25.10 -0.83 6.38
C VAL A 83 23.75 -0.63 7.07
N ALA A 84 23.74 -0.12 8.29
CA ALA A 84 22.50 0.15 9.03
C ALA A 84 21.60 1.16 8.31
N LEU A 85 22.17 2.26 7.80
CA LEU A 85 21.43 3.25 6.99
C LEU A 85 20.87 2.64 5.70
N ARG A 86 21.65 1.80 5.01
CA ARG A 86 21.22 1.12 3.80
C ARG A 86 20.04 0.18 4.06
N ILE A 87 20.12 -0.63 5.11
CA ILE A 87 19.03 -1.54 5.50
C ILE A 87 17.79 -0.74 5.84
N HIS A 88 17.88 0.30 6.65
CA HIS A 88 16.77 1.13 7.04
C HIS A 88 16.12 1.85 5.84
N MET A 89 16.91 2.44 4.95
CA MET A 89 16.40 3.07 3.75
C MET A 89 15.68 2.07 2.83
N THR A 90 16.24 0.85 2.69
CA THR A 90 15.60 -0.21 1.91
C THR A 90 14.26 -0.61 2.53
N ALA A 91 14.16 -0.71 3.85
CA ALA A 91 12.89 -0.98 4.55
C ALA A 91 11.85 0.12 4.29
N ILE A 92 12.25 1.39 4.34
CA ILE A 92 11.38 2.53 3.97
C ILE A 92 10.85 2.36 2.54
N LEU A 93 11.74 2.07 1.58
CA LEU A 93 11.36 1.92 0.18
C LEU A 93 10.42 0.72 -0.04
N ARG A 94 10.63 -0.41 0.65
CA ARG A 94 9.71 -1.56 0.61
C ARG A 94 8.33 -1.22 1.19
N ALA A 95 8.27 -0.47 2.28
CA ALA A 95 7.00 0.02 2.81
C ALA A 95 6.28 0.92 1.79
N ARG A 96 7.00 1.78 1.06
CA ARG A 96 6.42 2.63 0.00
C ARG A 96 5.97 1.83 -1.22
N GLU A 97 6.70 0.79 -1.60
CA GLU A 97 6.28 -0.14 -2.66
C GLU A 97 4.99 -0.87 -2.27
N ASN A 98 4.85 -1.29 -0.99
CA ASN A 98 3.59 -1.87 -0.51
C ASN A 98 2.41 -0.89 -0.62
N HIS A 99 2.59 0.39 -0.30
CA HIS A 99 1.55 1.42 -0.51
C HIS A 99 1.15 1.52 -1.99
N PHE A 100 2.12 1.43 -2.91
CA PHE A 100 1.86 1.41 -4.34
C PHE A 100 0.98 0.21 -4.73
N TYR A 101 1.29 -1.00 -4.28
CA TYR A 101 0.46 -2.17 -4.53
C TYR A 101 -0.96 -2.03 -3.98
N GLN A 102 -1.10 -1.52 -2.77
CA GLN A 102 -2.42 -1.32 -2.17
C GLN A 102 -3.24 -0.27 -2.93
N HIS A 103 -2.60 0.76 -3.46
CA HIS A 103 -3.24 1.71 -4.36
C HIS A 103 -3.69 1.03 -5.67
N GLN A 104 -2.85 0.22 -6.31
CA GLN A 104 -3.22 -0.52 -7.52
C GLN A 104 -4.41 -1.47 -7.31
N MET A 105 -4.52 -2.07 -6.14
CA MET A 105 -5.65 -2.93 -5.76
C MET A 105 -6.92 -2.14 -5.39
N GLY A 106 -6.89 -0.80 -5.40
CA GLY A 106 -8.02 0.05 -4.99
C GLY A 106 -8.29 0.02 -3.48
N MET A 107 -7.34 -0.47 -2.68
CA MET A 107 -7.43 -0.53 -1.22
C MET A 107 -6.98 0.76 -0.54
N LEU A 108 -6.19 1.59 -1.23
CA LEU A 108 -5.74 2.90 -0.78
C LEU A 108 -6.45 4.00 -1.56
N ASP A 109 -6.98 5.02 -0.87
CA ASP A 109 -7.66 6.13 -1.51
C ASP A 109 -6.69 7.02 -2.29
N ILE A 110 -7.17 7.62 -3.38
CA ILE A 110 -6.33 8.40 -4.32
C ILE A 110 -5.65 9.60 -3.64
N GLU A 111 -6.31 10.27 -2.70
CA GLU A 111 -5.72 11.43 -2.01
C GLU A 111 -4.62 11.00 -1.03
N GLU A 112 -4.81 9.88 -0.37
CA GLU A 112 -3.80 9.27 0.50
C GLU A 112 -2.58 8.83 -0.31
N TRP A 113 -2.80 8.21 -1.48
CA TRP A 113 -1.73 7.86 -2.42
C TRP A 113 -0.96 9.09 -2.94
N LYS A 114 -1.64 10.17 -3.31
CA LYS A 114 -0.99 11.41 -3.75
C LYS A 114 -0.06 11.97 -2.68
N THR A 115 -0.50 11.98 -1.42
CA THR A 115 0.29 12.43 -0.28
C THR A 115 1.53 11.56 -0.08
N MET A 116 1.37 10.23 -0.13
CA MET A 116 2.48 9.29 0.00
C MET A 116 3.48 9.38 -1.16
N ARG A 117 2.99 9.57 -2.38
CA ARG A 117 3.82 9.77 -3.55
C ARG A 117 4.67 11.05 -3.45
N LYS A 118 4.10 12.14 -2.94
CA LYS A 118 4.84 13.37 -2.68
C LYS A 118 5.95 13.13 -1.64
N ALA A 119 5.61 12.49 -0.52
CA ALA A 119 6.58 12.13 0.52
C ALA A 119 7.68 11.17 0.02
N LEU A 120 7.40 10.33 -0.98
CA LEU A 120 8.40 9.46 -1.60
C LEU A 120 9.50 10.28 -2.31
N GLY A 121 9.12 11.33 -3.03
CA GLY A 121 10.10 12.20 -3.70
C GLY A 121 11.03 12.93 -2.73
N THR A 122 10.51 13.36 -1.57
CA THR A 122 11.33 14.07 -0.56
C THR A 122 12.44 13.21 0.07
N LEU A 123 12.36 11.88 -0.03
CA LEU A 123 13.42 10.99 0.46
C LEU A 123 14.76 11.19 -0.24
N PHE A 124 14.75 11.75 -1.45
CA PHE A 124 15.91 11.85 -2.32
C PHE A 124 16.42 13.29 -2.50
N ILE A 125 15.66 14.29 -2.01
CA ILE A 125 16.06 15.70 -2.12
C ILE A 125 17.28 15.90 -1.21
N ASP A 126 18.34 16.48 -1.79
CA ASP A 126 19.60 16.82 -1.10
C ASP A 126 20.21 15.65 -0.28
N ASN A 127 19.87 14.42 -0.64
CA ASN A 127 20.37 13.23 0.03
C ASN A 127 21.04 12.26 -0.95
N GLN A 128 22.32 12.53 -1.23
CA GLN A 128 23.11 11.72 -2.17
C GLN A 128 23.20 10.25 -1.74
N LEU A 129 23.30 9.99 -0.43
CA LEU A 129 23.37 8.61 0.09
C LEU A 129 22.09 7.83 -0.25
N ASN A 130 20.92 8.44 -0.07
CA ASN A 130 19.64 7.79 -0.42
C ASN A 130 19.55 7.52 -1.93
N LEU A 131 20.02 8.44 -2.78
CA LEU A 131 20.10 8.23 -4.22
C LEU A 131 21.03 7.08 -4.59
N ASP A 132 22.17 6.96 -3.94
CA ASP A 132 23.15 5.88 -4.19
C ASP A 132 22.57 4.53 -3.76
N ILE A 133 21.92 4.47 -2.60
CA ILE A 133 21.21 3.28 -2.13
C ILE A 133 20.13 2.87 -3.12
N TRP A 134 19.29 3.82 -3.56
CA TRP A 134 18.26 3.58 -4.55
C TRP A 134 18.83 3.06 -5.87
N ASN A 135 19.84 3.71 -6.43
CA ASN A 135 20.44 3.32 -7.70
C ASN A 135 21.03 1.91 -7.68
N LYS A 136 21.58 1.50 -6.54
CA LYS A 136 22.11 0.13 -6.33
C LYS A 136 21.01 -0.92 -6.16
N SER A 137 19.84 -0.55 -5.63
CA SER A 137 18.77 -1.49 -5.26
C SER A 137 17.55 -1.48 -6.18
N LYS A 138 17.34 -0.43 -7.00
CA LYS A 138 16.11 -0.23 -7.80
C LYS A 138 15.73 -1.41 -8.72
N SER A 139 16.71 -2.21 -9.18
CA SER A 139 16.44 -3.39 -9.99
C SER A 139 15.69 -4.51 -9.24
N THR A 140 15.64 -4.45 -7.91
CA THR A 140 14.94 -5.43 -7.07
C THR A 140 13.49 -5.04 -6.78
N PHE A 141 13.04 -3.86 -7.22
CA PHE A 141 11.69 -3.32 -7.03
C PHE A 141 10.83 -3.53 -8.28
N ASN A 142 9.51 -3.41 -8.10
CA ASN A 142 8.57 -3.46 -9.21
C ASN A 142 8.89 -2.37 -10.25
N PRO A 143 8.95 -2.67 -11.56
CA PRO A 143 9.29 -1.71 -12.60
C PRO A 143 8.39 -0.48 -12.66
N ASP A 144 7.09 -0.63 -12.37
CA ASP A 144 6.18 0.51 -12.39
C ASP A 144 6.34 1.39 -11.14
N PHE A 145 6.67 0.79 -9.99
CA PHE A 145 7.07 1.54 -8.81
C PHE A 145 8.36 2.34 -9.07
N VAL A 146 9.36 1.74 -9.75
CA VAL A 146 10.59 2.43 -10.15
C VAL A 146 10.31 3.66 -11.00
N LYS A 147 9.40 3.58 -11.98
CA LYS A 147 8.96 4.73 -12.78
C LYS A 147 8.35 5.84 -11.92
N ILE A 148 7.51 5.47 -10.96
CA ILE A 148 6.87 6.43 -10.05
C ILE A 148 7.91 7.15 -9.19
N VAL A 149 8.89 6.44 -8.63
CA VAL A 149 9.99 7.05 -7.87
C VAL A 149 10.75 8.05 -8.74
N ALA A 150 11.11 7.67 -9.96
CA ALA A 150 11.82 8.55 -10.89
C ALA A 150 11.04 9.85 -11.18
N VAL A 151 9.75 9.74 -11.48
CA VAL A 151 8.89 10.90 -11.73
C VAL A 151 8.73 11.78 -10.49
N SER A 152 8.56 11.16 -9.30
CA SER A 152 8.35 11.89 -8.04
C SER A 152 9.59 12.72 -7.67
N TYR A 153 10.77 12.18 -7.87
CA TYR A 153 12.03 12.88 -7.62
C TYR A 153 12.29 14.00 -8.63
N THR A 154 12.13 13.75 -9.94
CA THR A 154 12.38 14.76 -10.98
C THR A 154 11.43 15.95 -10.89
N HIS A 155 10.15 15.68 -10.57
CA HIS A 155 9.15 16.73 -10.42
C HIS A 155 9.49 17.70 -9.27
N LEU A 156 9.92 17.20 -8.12
CA LEU A 156 10.27 18.04 -6.98
C LEU A 156 11.54 18.86 -7.24
N ARG A 157 12.56 18.26 -7.87
CA ARG A 157 13.79 18.98 -8.22
C ARG A 157 13.56 20.13 -9.20
N ALA A 158 12.58 20.01 -10.11
CA ALA A 158 12.24 21.07 -11.04
C ALA A 158 11.53 22.27 -10.38
N HIS A 159 11.02 22.15 -9.16
CA HIS A 159 10.39 23.24 -8.42
C HIS A 159 11.34 23.96 -7.45
N GLU A 160 12.57 23.48 -7.28
CA GLU A 160 13.60 24.09 -6.41
C GLU A 160 14.60 24.96 -7.20
N THR A 161 14.54 24.93 -8.53
CA THR A 161 15.32 25.79 -9.43
C THR A 161 14.49 26.97 -9.92
#